data_797e3174721ea7bfe978d47a74041f35
#
_entry.id   797e3174721ea7bfe978d47a74041f35
#
_cell.length_a   1.000
_cell.length_b   1.000
_cell.length_c   1.000
_cell.angle_alpha   90.00
_cell.angle_beta   90.00
_cell.angle_gamma   90.00
#
_symmetry.space_group_name_H-M   'P 1'
#
loop_
_entity.id
_entity.type
_entity.pdbx_description
1 polymer ?
#
loop_
_entity_poly.entity_id
_entity_poly.type
_entity_poly.pdbx_seq_one_letter_code
_entity_poly.pdbx_strand_id
1 'polypeptide(L)'
;MTQMVKNELAKKVLIPLLVLSLLAAMVGVLTRTDFVRAEEAPQLPKFDIPALSSEHKTSSLPNVIVVATGGTLAGKARDDDPTNFQNYAAGTYLMSDLVAQLPKKDKIADVSTFQFGNKGSGGYTIKELYDLSLAVDAALEIYDSAVVTTGTDTMEEISYFLDLTVRSEKPVVVTGAMRPWDVIGTDGPANLYQAIKVAGSGKTKWFGTVVMLNDVIYAAREVTKTNAHRNDTFDAPMFGALGYVDDPAVRIYRAPARATKAGTPAWASPFDLKTISKDSLPIVEIVYAYQEAGGGSIRGLVEDGAKGIVTAGTGAGGISSKQSAARSAAIKDKGVVFVSTTRTGSGSIYDSGSGNVIGGDNLNAAHARMMLLLSLAFTNDVNTIRGWFTTFGTQDVEISVDENTVLSTSVEEPVVTEPVITEPTPEAVLPTATVPPTEPAVTEPTPEATAVTP
;
A
#
# COMPACT_ATOMS: atom_id res chain seq x y z
N MET A 1 25.96 16.08 87.35
CA MET A 1 26.91 15.36 86.52
C MET A 1 26.32 14.30 85.62
N THR A 2 25.02 13.94 85.74
CA THR A 2 24.42 12.80 85.07
C THR A 2 23.75 13.18 83.70
N GLN A 3 23.47 14.46 83.49
CA GLN A 3 22.73 14.91 82.23
C GLN A 3 23.69 15.23 81.09
N MET A 4 24.91 15.69 81.39
CA MET A 4 25.94 16.00 80.36
C MET A 4 26.57 14.73 79.70
N VAL A 5 26.69 13.67 80.46
CA VAL A 5 27.28 12.41 79.95
C VAL A 5 26.33 11.70 79.06
N LYS A 6 24.97 11.80 79.21
CA LYS A 6 24.00 11.22 78.36
C LYS A 6 23.91 11.95 76.97
N ASN A 7 24.12 13.25 76.96
CA ASN A 7 24.08 14.02 75.72
C ASN A 7 25.35 13.79 74.84
N GLU A 8 26.52 13.54 75.46
CA GLU A 8 27.74 13.24 74.72
C GLU A 8 27.74 11.82 74.16
N LEU A 9 27.13 10.84 74.86
CA LEU A 9 27.01 9.48 74.36
C LEU A 9 26.00 9.39 73.19
N ALA A 10 24.90 10.14 73.27
CA ALA A 10 23.90 10.24 72.21
C ALA A 10 24.49 10.84 70.92
N LYS A 11 25.34 11.87 71.05
CA LYS A 11 26.01 12.47 69.85
C LYS A 11 27.06 11.54 69.23
N LYS A 12 27.76 10.76 70.03
CA LYS A 12 28.86 9.84 69.52
C LYS A 12 28.29 8.57 68.88
N VAL A 13 27.05 8.16 69.14
CA VAL A 13 26.45 6.94 68.61
C VAL A 13 25.38 7.25 67.57
N LEU A 14 24.57 8.30 67.71
CA LEU A 14 23.49 8.65 66.73
C LEU A 14 24.02 9.25 65.46
N ILE A 15 25.08 10.09 65.50
CA ILE A 15 25.60 10.74 64.30
C ILE A 15 26.25 9.71 63.32
N PRO A 16 27.11 8.76 63.74
CA PRO A 16 27.61 7.76 62.84
C PRO A 16 26.56 6.78 62.32
N LEU A 17 25.52 6.44 63.11
CA LEU A 17 24.39 5.62 62.63
C LEU A 17 23.56 6.34 61.58
N LEU A 18 23.33 7.65 61.72
CA LEU A 18 22.61 8.45 60.72
C LEU A 18 23.40 8.61 59.42
N VAL A 19 24.72 8.77 59.51
CA VAL A 19 25.63 8.84 58.35
C VAL A 19 25.73 7.48 57.66
N LEU A 20 25.74 6.38 58.40
CA LEU A 20 25.74 5.02 57.80
C LEU A 20 24.41 4.71 57.12
N SER A 21 23.27 5.15 57.67
CA SER A 21 21.96 4.98 57.03
C SER A 21 21.78 5.85 55.80
N LEU A 22 22.35 7.06 55.75
CA LEU A 22 22.39 7.93 54.59
C LEU A 22 23.31 7.38 53.50
N LEU A 23 24.48 6.82 53.87
CA LEU A 23 25.37 6.14 52.92
C LEU A 23 24.74 4.86 52.37
N ALA A 24 24.04 4.07 53.17
CA ALA A 24 23.31 2.90 52.71
C ALA A 24 22.14 3.26 51.80
N ALA A 25 21.45 4.36 52.07
CA ALA A 25 20.41 4.90 51.20
C ALA A 25 20.99 5.44 49.87
N MET A 26 22.13 6.13 49.88
CA MET A 26 22.84 6.56 48.67
C MET A 26 23.37 5.38 47.83
N VAL A 27 23.91 4.34 48.45
CA VAL A 27 24.33 3.13 47.76
C VAL A 27 23.13 2.38 47.19
N GLY A 28 22.00 2.33 47.91
CA GLY A 28 20.75 1.74 47.43
C GLY A 28 20.11 2.52 46.27
N VAL A 29 20.34 3.83 46.17
CA VAL A 29 19.90 4.67 45.02
C VAL A 29 20.85 4.52 43.83
N LEU A 30 22.17 4.35 44.09
CA LEU A 30 23.18 4.13 43.04
C LEU A 30 23.17 2.69 42.47
N THR A 31 22.60 1.71 43.18
CA THR A 31 22.40 0.34 42.66
C THR A 31 21.05 0.10 41.99
N ARG A 32 20.14 1.08 42.05
CA ARG A 32 18.95 1.15 41.21
C ARG A 32 19.10 2.09 40.01
N THR A 33 20.25 2.12 39.41
CA THR A 33 20.29 2.34 37.98
C THR A 33 19.73 1.04 37.38
N ASP A 34 18.46 1.02 37.08
CA ASP A 34 17.91 0.17 36.05
C ASP A 34 18.89 0.39 34.88
N PHE A 35 19.77 -0.56 34.63
CA PHE A 35 20.38 -0.71 33.34
C PHE A 35 19.19 -0.90 32.40
N VAL A 36 18.67 0.18 31.81
CA VAL A 36 17.94 0.11 30.57
C VAL A 36 18.92 -0.59 29.65
N ARG A 37 18.76 -1.92 29.56
CA ARG A 37 19.49 -2.74 28.61
C ARG A 37 19.20 -2.04 27.30
N ALA A 38 20.19 -1.40 26.73
CA ALA A 38 20.06 -0.82 25.39
C ALA A 38 19.48 -1.95 24.56
N GLU A 39 18.25 -1.79 24.10
CA GLU A 39 17.57 -2.80 23.30
C GLU A 39 18.47 -3.00 22.10
N GLU A 40 19.01 -4.22 21.98
CA GLU A 40 19.97 -4.55 20.95
C GLU A 40 19.28 -4.29 19.61
N ALA A 41 19.89 -3.49 18.74
CA ALA A 41 19.30 -3.11 17.47
C ALA A 41 18.80 -4.37 16.73
N PRO A 42 17.60 -4.37 16.17
CA PRO A 42 17.02 -5.56 15.57
C PRO A 42 17.94 -6.11 14.47
N GLN A 43 18.17 -7.43 14.49
CA GLN A 43 18.92 -8.09 13.42
C GLN A 43 18.07 -8.11 12.16
N LEU A 44 18.46 -7.30 11.18
CA LEU A 44 17.74 -7.23 9.90
C LEU A 44 18.05 -8.43 9.00
N PRO A 45 17.08 -8.94 8.26
CA PRO A 45 17.32 -9.98 7.29
C PRO A 45 18.24 -9.48 6.16
N LYS A 46 19.01 -10.41 5.58
CA LYS A 46 19.83 -10.15 4.39
C LYS A 46 19.15 -10.76 3.18
N PHE A 47 19.18 -10.05 2.07
CA PHE A 47 18.58 -10.48 0.82
C PHE A 47 19.67 -10.52 -0.27
N ASP A 48 19.68 -11.59 -1.06
CA ASP A 48 20.57 -11.73 -2.21
C ASP A 48 19.98 -10.99 -3.42
N ILE A 49 19.84 -9.67 -3.29
CA ILE A 49 19.37 -8.82 -4.39
C ILE A 49 20.44 -8.82 -5.49
N PRO A 50 20.07 -9.15 -6.75
CA PRO A 50 21.05 -9.18 -7.83
C PRO A 50 21.69 -7.80 -8.05
N ALA A 51 22.99 -7.78 -8.23
CA ALA A 51 23.70 -6.56 -8.64
C ALA A 51 23.41 -6.25 -10.10
N LEU A 52 23.43 -4.97 -10.48
CA LEU A 52 23.32 -4.56 -11.86
C LEU A 52 24.48 -5.14 -12.68
N SER A 53 24.19 -5.72 -13.83
CA SER A 53 25.20 -6.15 -14.81
C SER A 53 25.99 -4.96 -15.35
N SER A 54 27.16 -5.21 -15.98
CA SER A 54 27.93 -4.13 -16.60
C SER A 54 27.15 -3.45 -17.73
N GLU A 55 26.33 -4.20 -18.45
CA GLU A 55 25.46 -3.70 -19.51
C GLU A 55 24.37 -2.79 -18.95
N HIS A 56 23.66 -3.22 -17.90
CA HIS A 56 22.61 -2.42 -17.24
C HIS A 56 23.16 -1.12 -16.62
N LYS A 57 24.40 -1.11 -16.12
CA LYS A 57 25.05 0.12 -15.60
C LYS A 57 25.32 1.18 -16.66
N THR A 58 25.45 0.79 -17.92
CA THR A 58 25.78 1.69 -19.04
C THR A 58 24.59 1.95 -19.97
N SER A 59 23.49 1.25 -19.76
CA SER A 59 22.24 1.43 -20.50
C SER A 59 21.59 2.78 -20.18
N SER A 60 20.86 3.33 -21.16
CA SER A 60 20.00 4.51 -20.97
C SER A 60 18.58 4.15 -20.52
N LEU A 61 18.26 2.86 -20.45
CA LEU A 61 16.96 2.38 -19.97
C LEU A 61 16.91 2.37 -18.44
N PRO A 62 15.73 2.54 -17.84
CA PRO A 62 15.56 2.41 -16.40
C PRO A 62 15.82 0.97 -15.94
N ASN A 63 16.52 0.81 -14.83
CA ASN A 63 16.75 -0.48 -14.19
C ASN A 63 15.55 -0.84 -13.30
N VAL A 64 14.79 -1.85 -13.69
CA VAL A 64 13.61 -2.32 -12.98
C VAL A 64 13.86 -3.70 -12.38
N ILE A 65 13.59 -3.88 -11.08
CA ILE A 65 13.61 -5.20 -10.46
C ILE A 65 12.19 -5.74 -10.27
N VAL A 66 11.97 -7.00 -10.63
CA VAL A 66 10.73 -7.71 -10.32
C VAL A 66 10.95 -8.59 -9.08
N VAL A 67 10.37 -8.19 -7.95
CA VAL A 67 10.35 -8.94 -6.70
C VAL A 67 9.14 -9.87 -6.71
N ALA A 68 9.39 -11.16 -6.85
CA ALA A 68 8.35 -12.15 -7.07
C ALA A 68 7.94 -12.84 -5.78
N THR A 69 6.64 -12.88 -5.47
CA THR A 69 6.08 -13.61 -4.34
C THR A 69 5.24 -14.82 -4.76
N GLY A 70 5.04 -15.03 -6.07
CA GLY A 70 4.23 -16.12 -6.61
C GLY A 70 2.85 -15.64 -7.11
N GLY A 71 1.79 -16.22 -6.57
CA GLY A 71 0.42 -15.91 -6.97
C GLY A 71 -0.04 -16.58 -8.26
N THR A 72 -1.22 -16.19 -8.73
CA THR A 72 -1.85 -16.69 -9.94
C THR A 72 -1.06 -16.35 -11.20
N LEU A 73 -0.42 -15.17 -11.24
CA LEU A 73 0.42 -14.74 -12.36
C LEU A 73 1.52 -15.78 -12.67
N ALA A 74 2.12 -16.35 -11.64
CA ALA A 74 3.11 -17.43 -11.75
C ALA A 74 2.49 -18.82 -11.61
N GLY A 75 1.17 -18.92 -11.78
CA GLY A 75 0.42 -20.18 -11.64
C GLY A 75 0.43 -21.02 -12.90
N LYS A 76 0.32 -22.34 -12.71
CA LYS A 76 0.18 -23.34 -13.76
C LYS A 76 -1.18 -24.03 -13.64
N ALA A 77 -1.95 -24.10 -14.74
CA ALA A 77 -3.19 -24.87 -14.79
C ALA A 77 -2.92 -26.34 -14.47
N ARG A 78 -3.81 -26.98 -13.69
CA ARG A 78 -3.73 -28.41 -13.44
C ARG A 78 -4.18 -29.19 -14.68
N ASP A 79 -3.66 -30.40 -14.80
CA ASP A 79 -3.96 -31.33 -15.89
C ASP A 79 -3.58 -30.79 -17.28
N ASP A 80 -2.72 -29.76 -17.33
CA ASP A 80 -2.30 -29.05 -18.55
C ASP A 80 -3.50 -28.59 -19.42
N ASP A 81 -4.64 -28.31 -18.78
CA ASP A 81 -5.86 -27.82 -19.45
C ASP A 81 -5.87 -26.30 -19.53
N PRO A 82 -5.66 -25.69 -20.71
CA PRO A 82 -5.62 -24.24 -20.87
C PRO A 82 -6.98 -23.57 -20.70
N THR A 83 -8.07 -24.32 -20.50
CA THR A 83 -9.40 -23.78 -20.20
C THR A 83 -9.72 -23.80 -18.70
N ASN A 84 -8.83 -24.32 -17.87
CA ASN A 84 -9.04 -24.47 -16.43
C ASN A 84 -8.52 -23.23 -15.66
N PHE A 85 -9.36 -22.20 -15.55
CA PHE A 85 -8.99 -20.90 -14.94
C PHE A 85 -8.91 -20.93 -13.40
N GLN A 86 -9.57 -21.87 -12.74
CA GLN A 86 -9.71 -21.88 -11.28
C GLN A 86 -8.93 -23.01 -10.60
N ASN A 87 -8.68 -24.13 -11.29
CA ASN A 87 -7.92 -25.24 -10.76
C ASN A 87 -6.46 -25.17 -11.24
N TYR A 88 -5.62 -24.49 -10.49
CA TYR A 88 -4.21 -24.27 -10.81
C TYR A 88 -3.32 -24.36 -9.56
N ALA A 89 -2.03 -24.49 -9.77
CA ALA A 89 -1.01 -24.39 -8.73
C ALA A 89 -0.38 -22.99 -8.78
N ALA A 90 -0.65 -22.15 -7.78
CA ALA A 90 -0.07 -20.81 -7.67
C ALA A 90 1.45 -20.88 -7.47
N GLY A 91 2.19 -19.92 -8.02
CA GLY A 91 3.64 -19.79 -7.80
C GLY A 91 4.47 -20.95 -8.40
N THR A 92 3.99 -21.60 -9.45
CA THR A 92 4.70 -22.72 -10.09
C THR A 92 5.88 -22.27 -10.93
N TYR A 93 5.72 -21.21 -11.70
CA TYR A 93 6.75 -20.69 -12.60
C TYR A 93 7.69 -19.72 -11.87
N LEU A 94 9.00 -19.79 -12.20
CA LEU A 94 9.95 -18.79 -11.74
C LEU A 94 9.75 -17.48 -12.50
N MET A 95 9.91 -16.37 -11.80
CA MET A 95 9.71 -15.05 -12.41
C MET A 95 10.70 -14.76 -13.53
N SER A 96 11.94 -15.25 -13.42
CA SER A 96 12.94 -15.16 -14.49
C SER A 96 12.44 -15.71 -15.81
N ASP A 97 11.75 -16.86 -15.78
CA ASP A 97 11.24 -17.55 -16.96
C ASP A 97 10.07 -16.79 -17.58
N LEU A 98 9.21 -16.19 -16.73
CA LEU A 98 8.08 -15.38 -17.19
C LEU A 98 8.54 -14.06 -17.80
N VAL A 99 9.47 -13.36 -17.16
CA VAL A 99 10.06 -12.13 -17.68
C VAL A 99 10.82 -12.39 -19.01
N ALA A 100 11.49 -13.54 -19.13
CA ALA A 100 12.18 -13.90 -20.38
C ALA A 100 11.23 -14.04 -21.58
N GLN A 101 9.99 -14.43 -21.35
CA GLN A 101 8.96 -14.59 -22.38
C GLN A 101 8.31 -13.26 -22.82
N LEU A 102 8.50 -12.15 -22.09
CA LEU A 102 7.87 -10.88 -22.44
C LEU A 102 8.47 -10.28 -23.72
N PRO A 103 7.65 -10.02 -24.75
CA PRO A 103 8.14 -9.44 -25.99
C PRO A 103 8.58 -7.99 -25.79
N LYS A 104 9.69 -7.60 -26.41
CA LYS A 104 10.18 -6.20 -26.44
C LYS A 104 10.37 -5.54 -25.06
N LYS A 105 10.49 -6.31 -23.96
CA LYS A 105 10.75 -5.74 -22.63
C LYS A 105 12.04 -4.89 -22.60
N ASP A 106 13.04 -5.30 -23.36
CA ASP A 106 14.33 -4.63 -23.59
C ASP A 106 14.23 -3.28 -24.33
N LYS A 107 13.02 -2.85 -24.69
CA LYS A 107 12.73 -1.51 -25.24
C LYS A 107 12.15 -0.57 -24.19
N ILE A 108 11.74 -1.08 -23.03
CA ILE A 108 11.08 -0.30 -21.97
C ILE A 108 11.91 -0.23 -20.69
N ALA A 109 12.68 -1.26 -20.37
CA ALA A 109 13.49 -1.31 -19.15
C ALA A 109 14.56 -2.41 -19.22
N ASP A 110 15.63 -2.23 -18.45
CA ASP A 110 16.57 -3.28 -18.09
C ASP A 110 16.02 -4.02 -16.87
N VAL A 111 15.55 -5.26 -17.08
CA VAL A 111 14.77 -5.99 -16.09
C VAL A 111 15.61 -7.06 -15.41
N SER A 112 15.68 -7.01 -14.08
CA SER A 112 16.19 -8.09 -13.22
C SER A 112 15.06 -8.69 -12.39
N THR A 113 15.27 -9.91 -11.86
CA THR A 113 14.28 -10.60 -11.04
C THR A 113 14.89 -11.04 -9.71
N PHE A 114 14.10 -10.91 -8.63
CA PHE A 114 14.42 -11.47 -7.32
C PHE A 114 13.25 -12.32 -6.84
N GLN A 115 13.48 -13.64 -6.68
CA GLN A 115 12.46 -14.57 -6.22
C GLN A 115 12.38 -14.55 -4.69
N PHE A 116 11.48 -13.73 -4.12
CA PHE A 116 11.23 -13.66 -2.69
C PHE A 116 10.46 -14.88 -2.17
N GLY A 117 9.50 -15.37 -2.93
CA GLY A 117 8.70 -16.55 -2.57
C GLY A 117 7.80 -17.03 -3.71
N ASN A 118 7.07 -18.13 -3.47
CA ASN A 118 6.22 -18.81 -4.45
C ASN A 118 4.87 -19.22 -3.88
N LYS A 119 4.22 -18.35 -3.10
CA LYS A 119 2.95 -18.66 -2.44
C LYS A 119 1.77 -17.94 -3.11
N GLY A 120 0.54 -18.43 -2.88
CA GLY A 120 -0.65 -17.61 -3.00
C GLY A 120 -0.60 -16.47 -1.96
N SER A 121 -1.21 -15.31 -2.25
CA SER A 121 -1.09 -14.12 -1.40
C SER A 121 -1.53 -14.36 0.05
N GLY A 122 -2.64 -15.09 0.28
CA GLY A 122 -3.11 -15.45 1.62
C GLY A 122 -2.19 -16.42 2.40
N GLY A 123 -1.14 -16.96 1.77
CA GLY A 123 -0.14 -17.80 2.42
C GLY A 123 1.00 -17.03 3.08
N TYR A 124 1.06 -15.72 2.95
CA TYR A 124 2.07 -14.88 3.59
C TYR A 124 1.63 -14.42 4.98
N THR A 125 2.53 -14.56 5.94
CA THR A 125 2.36 -14.04 7.30
C THR A 125 2.74 -12.55 7.36
N ILE A 126 2.28 -11.83 8.38
CA ILE A 126 2.67 -10.42 8.61
C ILE A 126 4.20 -10.29 8.80
N LYS A 127 4.86 -11.28 9.41
CA LYS A 127 6.32 -11.30 9.53
C LYS A 127 7.02 -11.44 8.17
N GLU A 128 6.42 -12.17 7.24
CA GLU A 128 6.94 -12.25 5.87
C GLU A 128 6.66 -10.97 5.07
N LEU A 129 5.58 -10.24 5.35
CA LEU A 129 5.36 -8.90 4.77
C LEU A 129 6.38 -7.89 5.28
N TYR A 130 6.77 -7.97 6.55
CA TYR A 130 7.90 -7.20 7.10
C TYR A 130 9.18 -7.49 6.31
N ASP A 131 9.52 -8.77 6.11
CA ASP A 131 10.71 -9.15 5.34
C ASP A 131 10.60 -8.69 3.86
N LEU A 132 9.42 -8.80 3.24
CA LEU A 132 9.17 -8.33 1.88
C LEU A 132 9.41 -6.82 1.72
N SER A 133 8.91 -6.02 2.66
CA SER A 133 9.12 -4.56 2.64
C SER A 133 10.61 -4.20 2.71
N LEU A 134 11.37 -4.83 3.61
CA LEU A 134 12.82 -4.63 3.70
C LEU A 134 13.56 -5.11 2.45
N ALA A 135 13.10 -6.18 1.80
CA ALA A 135 13.66 -6.64 0.53
C ALA A 135 13.43 -5.64 -0.60
N VAL A 136 12.23 -5.03 -0.65
CA VAL A 136 11.92 -3.97 -1.61
C VAL A 136 12.79 -2.73 -1.37
N ASP A 137 12.94 -2.28 -0.11
CA ASP A 137 13.84 -1.17 0.22
C ASP A 137 15.29 -1.47 -0.21
N ALA A 138 15.81 -2.67 0.10
CA ALA A 138 17.15 -3.08 -0.30
C ALA A 138 17.31 -3.12 -1.84
N ALA A 139 16.28 -3.56 -2.55
CA ALA A 139 16.29 -3.57 -4.01
C ALA A 139 16.31 -2.14 -4.59
N LEU A 140 15.57 -1.21 -3.98
CA LEU A 140 15.52 0.19 -4.42
C LEU A 140 16.79 1.00 -4.09
N GLU A 141 17.69 0.48 -3.25
CA GLU A 141 19.04 1.03 -3.13
C GLU A 141 19.88 0.84 -4.42
N ILE A 142 19.56 -0.21 -5.21
CA ILE A 142 20.30 -0.59 -6.41
C ILE A 142 19.58 -0.19 -7.71
N TYR A 143 18.25 -0.37 -7.74
CA TYR A 143 17.39 -0.21 -8.91
C TYR A 143 16.64 1.12 -8.91
N ASP A 144 16.19 1.56 -10.09
CA ASP A 144 15.42 2.80 -10.26
C ASP A 144 13.97 2.64 -9.83
N SER A 145 13.43 1.41 -9.88
CA SER A 145 12.08 1.08 -9.48
C SER A 145 11.90 -0.41 -9.21
N ALA A 146 10.81 -0.77 -8.52
CA ALA A 146 10.46 -2.15 -8.23
C ALA A 146 9.04 -2.48 -8.71
N VAL A 147 8.87 -3.69 -9.27
CA VAL A 147 7.60 -4.35 -9.48
C VAL A 147 7.49 -5.48 -8.46
N VAL A 148 6.40 -5.55 -7.70
CA VAL A 148 6.14 -6.68 -6.79
C VAL A 148 5.00 -7.50 -7.37
N THR A 149 5.25 -8.77 -7.71
CA THR A 149 4.19 -9.66 -8.18
C THR A 149 3.65 -10.48 -7.03
N THR A 150 2.31 -10.55 -6.89
CA THR A 150 1.66 -11.31 -5.81
C THR A 150 0.32 -11.90 -6.27
N GLY A 151 -0.23 -12.82 -5.48
CA GLY A 151 -1.60 -13.28 -5.67
C GLY A 151 -2.61 -12.18 -5.36
N THR A 152 -3.76 -12.20 -6.03
CA THR A 152 -4.74 -11.13 -6.01
C THR A 152 -5.63 -11.10 -4.77
N ASP A 153 -5.72 -12.20 -3.98
CA ASP A 153 -6.72 -12.33 -2.90
C ASP A 153 -6.47 -11.38 -1.72
N THR A 154 -5.21 -11.15 -1.36
CA THR A 154 -4.80 -10.20 -0.32
C THR A 154 -3.84 -9.14 -0.86
N MET A 155 -3.85 -8.90 -2.17
CA MET A 155 -3.01 -7.89 -2.81
C MET A 155 -3.24 -6.49 -2.23
N GLU A 156 -4.47 -6.11 -1.93
CA GLU A 156 -4.80 -4.83 -1.33
C GLU A 156 -4.11 -4.63 0.04
N GLU A 157 -4.04 -5.68 0.85
CA GLU A 157 -3.35 -5.64 2.14
C GLU A 157 -1.83 -5.59 1.98
N ILE A 158 -1.26 -6.42 1.10
CA ILE A 158 0.18 -6.44 0.80
C ILE A 158 0.64 -5.11 0.24
N SER A 159 -0.10 -4.55 -0.73
CA SER A 159 0.27 -3.28 -1.36
C SER A 159 0.18 -2.11 -0.39
N TYR A 160 -0.83 -2.07 0.48
CA TYR A 160 -0.94 -1.00 1.47
C TYR A 160 0.09 -1.16 2.60
N PHE A 161 0.44 -2.39 2.99
CA PHE A 161 1.56 -2.62 3.90
C PHE A 161 2.87 -2.05 3.33
N LEU A 162 3.17 -2.33 2.07
CA LEU A 162 4.34 -1.76 1.38
C LEU A 162 4.26 -0.23 1.28
N ASP A 163 3.09 0.33 0.98
CA ASP A 163 2.88 1.77 0.92
C ASP A 163 3.20 2.47 2.25
N LEU A 164 2.85 1.84 3.36
CA LEU A 164 3.11 2.36 4.70
C LEU A 164 4.57 2.19 5.16
N THR A 165 5.30 1.22 4.63
CA THR A 165 6.59 0.79 5.22
C THR A 165 7.81 0.96 4.34
N VAL A 166 7.67 0.96 3.00
CA VAL A 166 8.79 1.24 2.08
C VAL A 166 9.23 2.68 2.21
N ARG A 167 10.55 2.89 2.39
CA ARG A 167 11.14 4.20 2.70
C ARG A 167 11.60 4.97 1.46
N SER A 168 11.69 4.31 0.31
CA SER A 168 12.12 4.91 -0.94
C SER A 168 10.99 5.67 -1.63
N GLU A 169 11.30 6.82 -2.19
CA GLU A 169 10.38 7.60 -3.04
C GLU A 169 10.27 7.07 -4.48
N LYS A 170 11.11 6.08 -4.84
CA LYS A 170 11.12 5.48 -6.17
C LYS A 170 9.83 4.69 -6.43
N PRO A 171 9.43 4.50 -7.70
CA PRO A 171 8.22 3.75 -8.02
C PRO A 171 8.23 2.33 -7.47
N VAL A 172 7.16 1.96 -6.78
CA VAL A 172 6.82 0.58 -6.39
C VAL A 172 5.47 0.24 -6.98
N VAL A 173 5.45 -0.75 -7.87
CA VAL A 173 4.24 -1.16 -8.60
C VAL A 173 3.90 -2.60 -8.23
N VAL A 174 2.78 -2.82 -7.57
CA VAL A 174 2.27 -4.17 -7.28
C VAL A 174 1.37 -4.63 -8.42
N THR A 175 1.54 -5.88 -8.83
CA THR A 175 0.72 -6.50 -9.87
C THR A 175 0.51 -7.99 -9.62
N GLY A 176 -0.39 -8.57 -10.40
CA GLY A 176 -0.72 -10.00 -10.37
C GLY A 176 -1.57 -10.38 -11.58
N ALA A 177 -2.27 -11.49 -11.50
CA ALA A 177 -3.19 -11.92 -12.54
C ALA A 177 -4.40 -12.61 -11.94
N MET A 178 -5.54 -12.52 -12.64
CA MET A 178 -6.76 -13.24 -12.29
C MET A 178 -6.81 -14.64 -12.92
N ARG A 179 -5.99 -14.88 -13.95
CA ARG A 179 -5.85 -16.16 -14.63
C ARG A 179 -4.39 -16.64 -14.60
N PRO A 180 -4.15 -17.95 -14.46
CA PRO A 180 -2.79 -18.50 -14.51
C PRO A 180 -2.11 -18.22 -15.86
N TRP A 181 -0.79 -18.33 -15.88
CA TRP A 181 0.05 -17.93 -17.03
C TRP A 181 -0.27 -18.66 -18.32
N ASP A 182 -0.57 -19.95 -18.23
CA ASP A 182 -0.66 -20.91 -19.33
C ASP A 182 -2.08 -21.19 -19.84
N VAL A 183 -3.08 -20.41 -19.41
CA VAL A 183 -4.46 -20.54 -19.89
C VAL A 183 -4.82 -19.56 -20.98
N ILE A 184 -5.87 -19.89 -21.77
CA ILE A 184 -6.38 -18.96 -22.78
C ILE A 184 -6.93 -17.69 -22.14
N GLY A 185 -6.64 -16.54 -22.76
CA GLY A 185 -7.05 -15.23 -22.24
C GLY A 185 -6.47 -14.89 -20.88
N THR A 186 -5.27 -15.40 -20.55
CA THR A 186 -4.51 -14.97 -19.38
C THR A 186 -4.21 -13.48 -19.44
N ASP A 187 -4.39 -12.80 -18.30
CA ASP A 187 -4.04 -11.38 -18.13
C ASP A 187 -2.59 -11.19 -17.62
N GLY A 188 -1.92 -12.28 -17.23
CA GLY A 188 -0.59 -12.25 -16.61
C GLY A 188 0.48 -11.55 -17.42
N PRO A 189 0.72 -11.94 -18.70
CA PRO A 189 1.75 -11.30 -19.52
C PRO A 189 1.54 -9.80 -19.74
N ALA A 190 0.30 -9.37 -19.97
CA ALA A 190 -0.04 -7.96 -20.15
C ALA A 190 0.17 -7.17 -18.85
N ASN A 191 -0.34 -7.66 -17.73
CA ASN A 191 -0.18 -7.01 -16.43
C ASN A 191 1.29 -6.89 -16.03
N LEU A 192 2.09 -7.94 -16.21
CA LEU A 192 3.52 -7.90 -15.90
C LEU A 192 4.29 -6.91 -16.79
N TYR A 193 4.04 -6.93 -18.10
CA TYR A 193 4.66 -6.01 -19.04
C TYR A 193 4.34 -4.55 -18.73
N GLN A 194 3.06 -4.26 -18.45
CA GLN A 194 2.60 -2.92 -18.13
C GLN A 194 3.08 -2.44 -16.76
N ALA A 195 3.15 -3.32 -15.75
CA ALA A 195 3.72 -2.97 -14.46
C ALA A 195 5.20 -2.56 -14.59
N ILE A 196 5.98 -3.28 -15.40
CA ILE A 196 7.37 -2.92 -15.72
C ILE A 196 7.41 -1.55 -16.44
N LYS A 197 6.50 -1.31 -17.39
CA LYS A 197 6.40 -0.04 -18.11
C LYS A 197 6.03 1.13 -17.18
N VAL A 198 5.09 0.93 -16.24
CA VAL A 198 4.73 1.95 -15.24
C VAL A 198 5.90 2.23 -14.33
N ALA A 199 6.54 1.21 -13.77
CA ALA A 199 7.69 1.34 -12.89
C ALA A 199 8.84 2.08 -13.57
N GLY A 200 9.23 1.63 -14.77
CA GLY A 200 10.31 2.25 -15.58
C GLY A 200 10.00 3.67 -16.06
N SER A 201 8.72 4.05 -16.15
CA SER A 201 8.35 5.42 -16.56
C SER A 201 8.74 6.49 -15.54
N GLY A 202 8.97 6.14 -14.28
CA GLY A 202 9.24 7.08 -13.19
C GLY A 202 8.04 7.95 -12.77
N LYS A 203 6.88 7.85 -13.45
CA LYS A 203 5.74 8.75 -13.26
C LYS A 203 5.02 8.59 -11.92
N THR A 204 5.23 7.49 -11.23
CA THR A 204 4.68 7.23 -9.89
C THR A 204 5.70 7.45 -8.76
N LYS A 205 6.82 8.13 -9.06
CA LYS A 205 7.74 8.59 -8.01
C LYS A 205 6.99 9.49 -7.03
N TRP A 206 7.23 9.34 -5.73
CA TRP A 206 6.55 10.02 -4.63
C TRP A 206 5.09 9.60 -4.39
N PHE A 207 4.54 8.66 -5.16
CA PHE A 207 3.16 8.20 -4.93
C PHE A 207 3.04 7.20 -3.77
N GLY A 208 4.17 6.65 -3.30
CA GLY A 208 4.20 5.45 -2.50
C GLY A 208 4.01 4.22 -3.40
N THR A 209 3.33 3.21 -2.90
CA THR A 209 3.03 2.00 -3.67
C THR A 209 1.76 2.19 -4.50
N VAL A 210 1.81 1.76 -5.75
CA VAL A 210 0.63 1.71 -6.64
C VAL A 210 0.34 0.27 -7.04
N VAL A 211 -0.92 -0.02 -7.37
CA VAL A 211 -1.37 -1.30 -7.92
C VAL A 211 -1.72 -1.10 -9.39
N MET A 212 -1.21 -1.97 -10.26
CA MET A 212 -1.48 -1.94 -11.70
C MET A 212 -2.00 -3.31 -12.16
N LEU A 213 -3.25 -3.36 -12.59
CA LEU A 213 -3.86 -4.50 -13.27
C LEU A 213 -4.86 -4.00 -14.31
N ASN A 214 -5.02 -4.80 -15.38
CA ASN A 214 -6.04 -4.56 -16.41
C ASN A 214 -6.02 -3.12 -16.91
N ASP A 215 -4.82 -2.63 -17.27
CA ASP A 215 -4.52 -1.30 -17.82
C ASP A 215 -4.70 -0.12 -16.85
N VAL A 216 -5.14 -0.36 -15.60
CA VAL A 216 -5.48 0.70 -14.65
C VAL A 216 -4.47 0.79 -13.51
N ILE A 217 -4.12 2.01 -13.13
CA ILE A 217 -3.20 2.32 -12.02
C ILE A 217 -4.00 2.88 -10.85
N TYR A 218 -3.88 2.26 -9.68
CA TYR A 218 -4.55 2.66 -8.44
C TYR A 218 -3.54 2.96 -7.34
N ALA A 219 -3.90 3.83 -6.39
CA ALA A 219 -3.15 3.96 -5.14
C ALA A 219 -3.36 2.70 -4.26
N ALA A 220 -2.29 2.17 -3.69
CA ALA A 220 -2.37 1.00 -2.82
C ALA A 220 -3.29 1.22 -1.61
N ARG A 221 -3.36 2.45 -1.11
CA ARG A 221 -4.23 2.84 0.00
C ARG A 221 -5.73 2.80 -0.34
N GLU A 222 -6.09 2.86 -1.63
CA GLU A 222 -7.47 3.09 -2.08
C GLU A 222 -8.08 1.87 -2.76
N VAL A 223 -7.23 1.02 -3.36
CA VAL A 223 -7.65 -0.10 -4.20
C VAL A 223 -8.21 -1.25 -3.37
N THR A 224 -9.24 -1.91 -3.90
CA THR A 224 -9.80 -3.14 -3.33
C THR A 224 -10.21 -4.13 -4.42
N LYS A 225 -10.21 -5.43 -4.08
CA LYS A 225 -10.70 -6.49 -4.96
C LYS A 225 -12.22 -6.56 -4.88
N THR A 226 -12.91 -6.18 -5.94
CA THR A 226 -14.38 -6.06 -5.98
C THR A 226 -15.10 -7.26 -6.59
N ASN A 227 -14.35 -8.16 -7.25
CA ASN A 227 -14.91 -9.36 -7.89
C ASN A 227 -14.00 -10.57 -7.70
N ALA A 228 -14.58 -11.75 -7.54
CA ALA A 228 -13.81 -12.98 -7.29
C ALA A 228 -13.11 -13.54 -8.54
N HIS A 229 -13.56 -13.24 -9.76
CA HIS A 229 -13.16 -13.97 -10.97
C HIS A 229 -12.79 -13.10 -12.18
N ARG A 230 -13.37 -11.92 -12.35
CA ARG A 230 -13.15 -11.09 -13.53
C ARG A 230 -11.78 -10.43 -13.53
N ASN A 231 -11.21 -10.18 -14.72
CA ASN A 231 -9.93 -9.51 -14.84
C ASN A 231 -10.00 -8.03 -14.41
N ASP A 232 -11.13 -7.36 -14.60
CA ASP A 232 -11.43 -5.99 -14.19
C ASP A 232 -11.90 -5.88 -12.72
N THR A 233 -11.29 -6.69 -11.85
CA THR A 233 -11.75 -6.87 -10.47
C THR A 233 -11.27 -5.81 -9.48
N PHE A 234 -10.16 -5.15 -9.75
CA PHE A 234 -9.66 -4.12 -8.83
C PHE A 234 -10.28 -2.77 -9.15
N ASP A 235 -10.69 -2.07 -8.10
CA ASP A 235 -11.27 -0.73 -8.20
C ASP A 235 -10.93 0.08 -6.94
N ALA A 236 -11.07 1.40 -7.03
CA ALA A 236 -11.05 2.34 -5.92
C ALA A 236 -12.39 3.08 -5.88
N PRO A 237 -13.46 2.48 -5.32
CA PRO A 237 -14.84 2.92 -5.50
C PRO A 237 -15.12 4.39 -5.13
N MET A 238 -14.35 4.94 -4.17
CA MET A 238 -14.52 6.32 -3.72
C MET A 238 -13.65 7.31 -4.50
N PHE A 239 -12.48 6.87 -4.98
CA PHE A 239 -11.45 7.78 -5.51
C PHE A 239 -11.18 7.60 -7.01
N GLY A 240 -11.46 6.42 -7.57
CA GLY A 240 -11.15 6.07 -8.95
C GLY A 240 -9.66 5.84 -9.23
N ALA A 241 -9.33 5.68 -10.50
CA ALA A 241 -7.98 5.42 -10.96
C ALA A 241 -7.05 6.63 -10.78
N LEU A 242 -5.75 6.37 -10.52
CA LEU A 242 -4.70 7.39 -10.65
C LEU A 242 -4.40 7.68 -12.11
N GLY A 243 -4.48 6.67 -12.96
CA GLY A 243 -4.17 6.76 -14.37
C GLY A 243 -4.31 5.43 -15.08
N TYR A 244 -3.84 5.39 -16.32
CA TYR A 244 -3.98 4.23 -17.20
C TYR A 244 -2.70 3.98 -18.00
N VAL A 245 -2.55 2.75 -18.46
CA VAL A 245 -1.51 2.36 -19.41
C VAL A 245 -2.14 2.22 -20.78
N ASP A 246 -2.22 3.34 -21.49
CA ASP A 246 -2.62 3.34 -22.88
C ASP A 246 -1.39 3.09 -23.77
N ASP A 247 -1.52 2.26 -24.82
CA ASP A 247 -0.45 2.16 -25.79
C ASP A 247 -0.41 3.44 -26.65
N PRO A 248 0.75 4.15 -26.73
CA PRO A 248 2.09 3.80 -26.23
C PRO A 248 2.46 4.35 -24.85
N ALA A 249 1.58 5.01 -24.10
CA ALA A 249 1.93 5.87 -22.97
C ALA A 249 1.37 5.41 -21.62
N VAL A 250 2.13 5.65 -20.56
CA VAL A 250 1.62 5.70 -19.18
C VAL A 250 1.06 7.09 -18.94
N ARG A 251 -0.21 7.18 -18.55
CA ARG A 251 -0.90 8.45 -18.29
C ARG A 251 -1.36 8.52 -16.84
N ILE A 252 -1.00 9.59 -16.14
CA ILE A 252 -1.41 9.88 -14.77
C ILE A 252 -2.33 11.09 -14.81
N TYR A 253 -3.51 10.98 -14.21
CA TYR A 253 -4.55 12.01 -14.20
C TYR A 253 -4.78 12.61 -12.82
N ARG A 254 -4.45 11.89 -11.75
CA ARG A 254 -4.43 12.38 -10.37
C ARG A 254 -3.28 11.76 -9.59
N ALA A 255 -2.96 12.34 -8.44
CA ALA A 255 -2.00 11.81 -7.49
C ALA A 255 -2.67 11.48 -6.15
N PRO A 256 -2.15 10.51 -5.37
CA PRO A 256 -2.61 10.31 -4.01
C PRO A 256 -2.20 11.51 -3.13
N ALA A 257 -2.95 11.77 -2.04
CA ALA A 257 -2.69 12.89 -1.14
C ALA A 257 -1.23 12.93 -0.62
N ARG A 258 -0.62 11.77 -0.43
CA ARG A 258 0.79 11.64 -0.03
C ARG A 258 1.75 12.39 -0.95
N ALA A 259 1.47 12.44 -2.26
CA ALA A 259 2.33 13.10 -3.23
C ALA A 259 2.45 14.63 -3.00
N THR A 260 1.49 15.25 -2.33
CA THR A 260 1.56 16.68 -1.95
C THR A 260 2.70 16.99 -0.98
N LYS A 261 3.19 15.97 -0.28
CA LYS A 261 4.29 16.05 0.69
C LYS A 261 5.65 15.66 0.10
N ALA A 262 5.73 15.47 -1.23
CA ALA A 262 6.96 15.05 -1.93
C ALA A 262 8.16 15.94 -1.58
N GLY A 263 9.33 15.32 -1.37
CA GLY A 263 10.57 16.03 -1.03
C GLY A 263 10.63 16.53 0.42
N THR A 264 9.63 16.28 1.25
CA THR A 264 9.63 16.65 2.67
C THR A 264 9.69 15.42 3.59
N PRO A 265 10.19 15.55 4.83
CA PRO A 265 10.14 14.46 5.81
C PRO A 265 8.73 13.95 6.12
N ALA A 266 7.70 14.78 5.94
CA ALA A 266 6.30 14.42 6.17
C ALA A 266 5.74 13.45 5.12
N TRP A 267 6.46 13.22 4.02
CA TRP A 267 6.10 12.22 3.02
C TRP A 267 6.21 10.79 3.55
N ALA A 268 7.27 10.52 4.32
CA ALA A 268 7.50 9.19 4.88
C ALA A 268 6.58 8.93 6.09
N SER A 269 5.98 7.74 6.14
CA SER A 269 5.22 7.29 7.31
C SER A 269 6.12 7.13 8.54
N PRO A 270 5.60 7.05 9.77
CA PRO A 270 6.41 6.77 10.96
C PRO A 270 6.90 5.32 11.05
N PHE A 271 6.46 4.43 10.17
CA PHE A 271 6.66 2.98 10.28
C PHE A 271 7.96 2.51 9.63
N ASP A 272 9.10 2.92 10.17
CA ASP A 272 10.41 2.42 9.74
C ASP A 272 10.69 1.04 10.35
N LEU A 273 10.48 -0.01 9.56
CA LEU A 273 10.66 -1.39 10.02
C LEU A 273 12.09 -1.71 10.44
N LYS A 274 13.09 -0.94 10.02
CA LYS A 274 14.49 -1.13 10.46
C LYS A 274 14.67 -0.85 11.96
N THR A 275 13.70 -0.17 12.60
CA THR A 275 13.78 0.22 14.01
C THR A 275 13.08 -0.74 14.98
N ILE A 276 12.33 -1.73 14.48
CA ILE A 276 11.60 -2.70 15.31
C ILE A 276 11.93 -4.13 14.91
N SER A 277 11.72 -5.07 15.83
CA SER A 277 11.77 -6.50 15.51
C SER A 277 10.45 -6.96 14.90
N LYS A 278 10.50 -7.85 13.90
CA LYS A 278 9.31 -8.49 13.37
C LYS A 278 8.54 -9.33 14.41
N ASP A 279 9.21 -9.73 15.51
CA ASP A 279 8.58 -10.46 16.60
C ASP A 279 7.76 -9.56 17.54
N SER A 280 7.90 -8.23 17.44
CA SER A 280 7.10 -7.26 18.18
C SER A 280 5.77 -6.90 17.48
N LEU A 281 5.55 -7.39 16.26
CA LEU A 281 4.31 -7.11 15.51
C LEU A 281 3.09 -7.68 16.26
N PRO A 282 2.09 -6.84 16.57
CA PRO A 282 0.93 -7.25 17.38
C PRO A 282 -0.11 -8.03 16.58
N ILE A 283 -0.98 -8.73 17.29
CA ILE A 283 -2.19 -9.31 16.69
C ILE A 283 -3.25 -8.21 16.56
N VAL A 284 -3.70 -8.00 15.34
CA VAL A 284 -4.82 -7.10 15.00
C VAL A 284 -5.79 -7.83 14.09
N GLU A 285 -7.07 -7.83 14.44
CA GLU A 285 -8.09 -8.64 13.80
C GLU A 285 -9.27 -7.81 13.31
N ILE A 286 -10.10 -8.39 12.44
CA ILE A 286 -11.31 -7.75 11.91
C ILE A 286 -12.55 -8.46 12.44
N VAL A 287 -13.53 -7.66 12.91
CA VAL A 287 -14.86 -8.15 13.30
C VAL A 287 -15.91 -7.57 12.35
N TYR A 288 -16.67 -8.45 11.74
CA TYR A 288 -17.74 -8.07 10.84
C TYR A 288 -19.06 -7.80 11.60
N ALA A 289 -19.70 -6.68 11.33
CA ALA A 289 -20.99 -6.34 11.90
C ALA A 289 -22.14 -6.75 10.95
N TYR A 290 -23.20 -7.31 11.53
CA TYR A 290 -24.42 -7.69 10.82
C TYR A 290 -25.62 -7.64 11.79
N GLN A 291 -26.80 -7.91 11.26
CA GLN A 291 -28.03 -7.89 12.07
C GLN A 291 -27.88 -8.81 13.28
N GLU A 292 -28.03 -8.27 14.48
CA GLU A 292 -27.95 -8.99 15.76
C GLU A 292 -26.61 -9.71 16.02
N ALA A 293 -25.51 -9.23 15.47
CA ALA A 293 -24.18 -9.83 15.65
C ALA A 293 -23.84 -9.97 17.16
N GLY A 294 -23.34 -11.16 17.52
CA GLY A 294 -22.95 -11.46 18.91
C GLY A 294 -21.61 -10.83 19.32
N GLY A 295 -21.39 -10.62 20.61
CA GLY A 295 -20.10 -10.17 21.15
C GLY A 295 -19.03 -11.27 21.29
N GLY A 296 -19.35 -12.51 20.92
CA GLY A 296 -18.45 -13.66 21.08
C GLY A 296 -17.17 -13.55 20.27
N SER A 297 -17.24 -13.03 19.03
CA SER A 297 -16.07 -12.80 18.17
C SER A 297 -15.06 -11.85 18.83
N ILE A 298 -15.52 -10.72 19.37
CA ILE A 298 -14.64 -9.77 20.07
C ILE A 298 -13.98 -10.43 21.28
N ARG A 299 -14.75 -11.16 22.11
CA ARG A 299 -14.19 -11.82 23.30
C ARG A 299 -13.14 -12.87 22.93
N GLY A 300 -13.42 -13.75 21.93
CA GLY A 300 -12.47 -14.75 21.48
C GLY A 300 -11.17 -14.14 20.96
N LEU A 301 -11.24 -13.08 20.15
CA LEU A 301 -10.04 -12.40 19.65
C LEU A 301 -9.22 -11.76 20.78
N VAL A 302 -9.87 -11.23 21.81
CA VAL A 302 -9.19 -10.69 23.01
C VAL A 302 -8.53 -11.80 23.82
N GLU A 303 -9.16 -12.97 23.93
CA GLU A 303 -8.61 -14.16 24.58
C GLU A 303 -7.38 -14.68 23.81
N ASP A 304 -7.40 -14.62 22.46
CA ASP A 304 -6.27 -14.96 21.58
C ASP A 304 -5.15 -13.91 21.59
N GLY A 305 -5.32 -12.81 22.32
CA GLY A 305 -4.28 -11.81 22.56
C GLY A 305 -4.28 -10.61 21.61
N ALA A 306 -5.38 -10.38 20.88
CA ALA A 306 -5.51 -9.19 20.01
C ALA A 306 -5.30 -7.89 20.80
N LYS A 307 -4.41 -7.04 20.28
CA LYS A 307 -4.12 -5.69 20.81
C LYS A 307 -4.97 -4.61 20.12
N GLY A 308 -5.39 -4.90 18.90
CA GLY A 308 -6.24 -4.04 18.08
C GLY A 308 -7.35 -4.84 17.42
N ILE A 309 -8.51 -4.23 17.24
CA ILE A 309 -9.64 -4.82 16.52
C ILE A 309 -10.27 -3.75 15.62
N VAL A 310 -10.40 -4.08 14.34
CA VAL A 310 -11.13 -3.28 13.37
C VAL A 310 -12.57 -3.80 13.27
N THR A 311 -13.55 -2.91 13.38
CA THR A 311 -14.95 -3.27 13.15
C THR A 311 -15.39 -2.86 11.75
N ALA A 312 -15.70 -3.84 10.88
CA ALA A 312 -16.37 -3.62 9.60
C ALA A 312 -17.87 -3.40 9.87
N GLY A 313 -18.23 -2.15 10.16
CA GLY A 313 -19.56 -1.77 10.64
C GLY A 313 -20.64 -1.71 9.57
N THR A 314 -21.89 -1.68 9.97
CA THR A 314 -23.01 -1.42 9.07
C THR A 314 -23.17 0.08 8.84
N GLY A 315 -23.52 0.50 7.62
CA GLY A 315 -23.70 1.91 7.29
C GLY A 315 -22.52 2.76 7.74
N ALA A 316 -22.75 3.77 8.55
CA ALA A 316 -21.73 4.67 9.09
C ALA A 316 -20.96 4.07 10.31
N GLY A 317 -20.52 2.81 10.22
CA GLY A 317 -19.70 2.17 11.24
C GLY A 317 -20.49 1.52 12.39
N GLY A 318 -21.80 1.33 12.24
CA GLY A 318 -22.67 0.76 13.28
C GLY A 318 -22.31 -0.69 13.63
N ILE A 319 -22.37 -1.03 14.93
CA ILE A 319 -22.23 -2.39 15.45
C ILE A 319 -23.44 -2.72 16.37
N SER A 320 -23.70 -4.01 16.60
CA SER A 320 -24.79 -4.43 17.47
C SER A 320 -24.56 -4.01 18.93
N SER A 321 -25.63 -3.95 19.75
CA SER A 321 -25.50 -3.71 21.20
C SER A 321 -24.64 -4.76 21.91
N LYS A 322 -24.71 -6.03 21.47
CA LYS A 322 -23.87 -7.12 21.98
C LYS A 322 -22.38 -6.95 21.64
N GLN A 323 -22.08 -6.50 20.43
CA GLN A 323 -20.71 -6.14 20.03
C GLN A 323 -20.23 -4.89 20.76
N SER A 324 -21.08 -3.87 20.92
CA SER A 324 -20.75 -2.65 21.67
C SER A 324 -20.40 -2.95 23.13
N ALA A 325 -21.18 -3.79 23.82
CA ALA A 325 -20.86 -4.22 25.16
C ALA A 325 -19.54 -4.98 25.28
N ALA A 326 -19.27 -5.91 24.34
CA ALA A 326 -18.01 -6.64 24.30
C ALA A 326 -16.81 -5.72 23.99
N ARG A 327 -16.95 -4.73 23.09
CA ARG A 327 -15.95 -3.71 22.82
C ARG A 327 -15.63 -2.89 24.06
N SER A 328 -16.65 -2.42 24.76
CA SER A 328 -16.46 -1.62 25.99
C SER A 328 -15.74 -2.40 27.09
N ALA A 329 -16.03 -3.69 27.24
CA ALA A 329 -15.32 -4.58 28.17
C ALA A 329 -13.86 -4.78 27.73
N ALA A 330 -13.59 -5.07 26.45
CA ALA A 330 -12.24 -5.24 25.90
C ALA A 330 -11.36 -3.99 26.11
N ILE A 331 -11.92 -2.81 25.90
CA ILE A 331 -11.23 -1.53 26.14
C ILE A 331 -10.93 -1.38 27.65
N LYS A 332 -11.94 -1.54 28.49
CA LYS A 332 -11.80 -1.33 29.94
C LYS A 332 -10.81 -2.31 30.57
N ASP A 333 -10.92 -3.59 30.24
CA ASP A 333 -10.22 -4.66 30.95
C ASP A 333 -8.84 -4.99 30.37
N LYS A 334 -8.62 -4.71 29.08
CA LYS A 334 -7.41 -5.09 28.34
C LYS A 334 -6.76 -3.95 27.56
N GLY A 335 -7.35 -2.76 27.50
CA GLY A 335 -6.82 -1.62 26.78
C GLY A 335 -6.81 -1.78 25.26
N VAL A 336 -7.62 -2.69 24.70
CA VAL A 336 -7.65 -2.96 23.27
C VAL A 336 -8.04 -1.69 22.50
N VAL A 337 -7.31 -1.39 21.43
CA VAL A 337 -7.60 -0.26 20.54
C VAL A 337 -8.53 -0.73 19.42
N PHE A 338 -9.60 0.02 19.18
CA PHE A 338 -10.54 -0.26 18.10
C PHE A 338 -10.45 0.78 16.99
N VAL A 339 -10.59 0.32 15.75
CA VAL A 339 -10.84 1.19 14.60
C VAL A 339 -12.21 0.87 14.04
N SER A 340 -13.04 1.90 13.87
CA SER A 340 -14.37 1.77 13.28
C SER A 340 -14.29 2.07 11.78
N THR A 341 -14.73 1.11 10.96
CA THR A 341 -14.85 1.24 9.51
C THR A 341 -16.24 0.83 9.04
N THR A 342 -16.49 0.94 7.74
CA THR A 342 -17.74 0.45 7.15
C THR A 342 -17.51 -0.79 6.27
N ARG A 343 -18.53 -1.64 6.17
CA ARG A 343 -18.58 -2.77 5.22
C ARG A 343 -19.23 -2.41 3.89
N THR A 344 -19.62 -1.15 3.69
CA THR A 344 -20.35 -0.72 2.48
C THR A 344 -19.45 -0.59 1.25
N GLY A 345 -18.14 -0.66 1.42
CA GLY A 345 -17.16 -0.53 0.32
C GLY A 345 -16.72 0.90 0.03
N SER A 346 -17.41 1.92 0.53
CA SER A 346 -17.04 3.34 0.41
C SER A 346 -17.68 4.18 1.49
N GLY A 347 -17.22 5.42 1.66
CA GLY A 347 -17.69 6.38 2.68
C GLY A 347 -16.78 6.48 3.89
N SER A 348 -16.86 7.59 4.62
CA SER A 348 -15.96 7.91 5.74
C SER A 348 -16.63 7.67 7.09
N ILE A 349 -15.84 7.14 8.04
CA ILE A 349 -16.18 7.01 9.45
C ILE A 349 -15.35 8.02 10.23
N TYR A 350 -16.00 9.10 10.65
CA TYR A 350 -15.34 10.20 11.34
C TYR A 350 -14.93 9.82 12.76
N ASP A 351 -13.76 10.30 13.18
CA ASP A 351 -13.25 10.11 14.53
C ASP A 351 -13.94 11.05 15.52
N SER A 352 -14.26 10.52 16.72
CA SER A 352 -14.82 11.32 17.81
C SER A 352 -13.78 12.14 18.58
N GLY A 353 -12.50 11.96 18.28
CA GLY A 353 -11.37 12.64 18.92
C GLY A 353 -11.01 12.13 20.32
N SER A 354 -11.63 11.05 20.83
CA SER A 354 -11.37 10.58 22.18
C SER A 354 -11.55 9.07 22.37
N GLY A 355 -10.97 8.53 23.44
CA GLY A 355 -11.07 7.12 23.85
C GLY A 355 -10.33 6.16 22.92
N ASN A 356 -10.51 4.85 23.15
CA ASN A 356 -9.82 3.78 22.42
C ASN A 356 -10.57 3.32 21.15
N VAL A 357 -11.50 4.12 20.64
CA VAL A 357 -12.16 3.89 19.35
C VAL A 357 -11.77 5.01 18.41
N ILE A 358 -11.11 4.66 17.32
CA ILE A 358 -10.63 5.59 16.30
C ILE A 358 -11.52 5.45 15.07
N GLY A 359 -11.91 6.56 14.44
CA GLY A 359 -12.56 6.56 13.14
C GLY A 359 -11.53 6.21 12.04
N GLY A 360 -11.85 5.20 11.23
CA GLY A 360 -10.96 4.76 10.15
C GLY A 360 -11.03 5.61 8.90
N ASP A 361 -11.75 6.75 8.92
CA ASP A 361 -12.05 7.57 7.77
C ASP A 361 -12.61 6.70 6.62
N ASN A 362 -12.07 6.80 5.43
CA ASN A 362 -12.48 6.02 4.26
C ASN A 362 -11.60 4.78 4.00
N LEU A 363 -10.80 4.34 4.97
CA LEU A 363 -10.14 3.04 4.90
C LEU A 363 -11.17 1.91 4.98
N ASN A 364 -11.05 0.92 4.10
CA ASN A 364 -11.76 -0.33 4.30
C ASN A 364 -11.19 -1.10 5.51
N ALA A 365 -11.87 -2.17 5.95
CA ALA A 365 -11.44 -2.90 7.14
C ALA A 365 -10.06 -3.56 7.00
N ALA A 366 -9.70 -4.04 5.81
CA ALA A 366 -8.41 -4.66 5.54
C ALA A 366 -7.27 -3.64 5.62
N HIS A 367 -7.43 -2.49 4.99
CA HIS A 367 -6.45 -1.39 5.06
C HIS A 367 -6.35 -0.82 6.49
N ALA A 368 -7.48 -0.56 7.16
CA ALA A 368 -7.47 -0.08 8.54
C ALA A 368 -6.76 -1.07 9.49
N ARG A 369 -6.86 -2.38 9.23
CA ARG A 369 -6.12 -3.41 9.95
C ARG A 369 -4.61 -3.27 9.77
N MET A 370 -4.12 -3.08 8.55
CA MET A 370 -2.67 -2.87 8.30
C MET A 370 -2.16 -1.60 8.99
N MET A 371 -2.92 -0.51 8.90
CA MET A 371 -2.58 0.75 9.57
C MET A 371 -2.55 0.61 11.09
N LEU A 372 -3.56 -0.03 11.70
CA LEU A 372 -3.62 -0.23 13.15
C LEU A 372 -2.52 -1.17 13.64
N LEU A 373 -2.24 -2.25 12.90
CA LEU A 373 -1.17 -3.21 13.21
C LEU A 373 0.18 -2.51 13.27
N LEU A 374 0.52 -1.74 12.25
CA LEU A 374 1.75 -0.97 12.23
C LEU A 374 1.76 0.09 13.34
N SER A 375 0.67 0.81 13.53
CA SER A 375 0.60 1.81 14.60
C SER A 375 0.90 1.21 15.97
N LEU A 376 0.27 0.08 16.31
CA LEU A 376 0.48 -0.62 17.57
C LEU A 376 1.87 -1.28 17.70
N ALA A 377 2.56 -1.54 16.58
CA ALA A 377 3.94 -2.01 16.61
C ALA A 377 4.93 -0.91 17.05
N PHE A 378 4.58 0.36 16.84
CA PHE A 378 5.46 1.50 17.12
C PHE A 378 5.07 2.28 18.39
N THR A 379 3.81 2.22 18.84
CA THR A 379 3.37 2.92 20.05
C THR A 379 2.14 2.29 20.68
N ASN A 380 1.99 2.47 22.00
CA ASN A 380 0.77 2.14 22.72
C ASN A 380 -0.08 3.39 23.04
N ASP A 381 0.38 4.59 22.66
CA ASP A 381 -0.37 5.83 22.89
C ASP A 381 -1.46 6.01 21.82
N VAL A 382 -2.71 5.88 22.26
CA VAL A 382 -3.88 5.95 21.36
C VAL A 382 -4.02 7.30 20.67
N ASN A 383 -3.57 8.39 21.31
CA ASN A 383 -3.63 9.72 20.68
C ASN A 383 -2.62 9.85 19.54
N THR A 384 -1.42 9.30 19.70
CA THR A 384 -0.43 9.20 18.63
C THR A 384 -0.97 8.35 17.48
N ILE A 385 -1.57 7.17 17.78
CA ILE A 385 -2.19 6.31 16.76
C ILE A 385 -3.28 7.08 16.01
N ARG A 386 -4.17 7.77 16.71
CA ARG A 386 -5.22 8.62 16.12
C ARG A 386 -4.63 9.69 15.20
N GLY A 387 -3.58 10.36 15.63
CA GLY A 387 -2.86 11.34 14.82
C GLY A 387 -2.30 10.73 13.53
N TRP A 388 -1.79 9.50 13.57
CA TRP A 388 -1.32 8.81 12.38
C TRP A 388 -2.46 8.43 11.42
N PHE A 389 -3.62 7.99 11.92
CA PHE A 389 -4.80 7.79 11.08
C PHE A 389 -5.22 9.07 10.36
N THR A 390 -5.21 10.21 11.05
CA THR A 390 -5.52 11.51 10.45
C THR A 390 -4.46 11.96 9.43
N THR A 391 -3.17 11.67 9.65
CA THR A 391 -2.08 12.21 8.82
C THR A 391 -1.73 11.32 7.63
N PHE A 392 -1.77 9.99 7.82
CA PHE A 392 -1.34 9.00 6.83
C PHE A 392 -2.48 8.08 6.38
N GLY A 393 -3.56 7.98 7.16
CA GLY A 393 -4.73 7.18 6.85
C GLY A 393 -5.77 7.90 6.01
N THR A 394 -5.74 9.23 5.91
CA THR A 394 -6.69 10.00 5.10
C THR A 394 -6.16 10.31 3.71
N GLN A 395 -7.08 10.55 2.76
CA GLN A 395 -6.81 11.12 1.43
C GLN A 395 -7.29 12.56 1.32
N ASP A 396 -7.66 13.18 2.42
CA ASP A 396 -8.02 14.59 2.43
C ASP A 396 -6.80 15.48 2.14
N VAL A 397 -6.99 16.45 1.25
CA VAL A 397 -5.94 17.39 0.84
C VAL A 397 -6.39 18.79 1.16
N GLU A 398 -5.74 19.41 2.13
CA GLU A 398 -5.93 20.82 2.42
C GLU A 398 -5.02 21.65 1.50
N ILE A 399 -5.63 22.44 0.64
CA ILE A 399 -4.93 23.38 -0.23
C ILE A 399 -5.14 24.77 0.36
N SER A 400 -4.12 25.30 1.05
CA SER A 400 -4.11 26.70 1.44
C SER A 400 -3.68 27.55 0.24
N VAL A 401 -4.57 28.38 -0.26
CA VAL A 401 -4.22 29.44 -1.21
C VAL A 401 -3.91 30.69 -0.39
N ASP A 402 -2.70 31.23 -0.51
CA ASP A 402 -2.40 32.56 0.06
C ASP A 402 -3.24 33.60 -0.72
N GLU A 403 -4.24 34.16 -0.04
CA GLU A 403 -5.12 35.21 -0.61
C GLU A 403 -4.34 36.43 -1.11
N ASN A 404 -3.09 36.60 -0.68
CA ASN A 404 -2.19 37.63 -1.14
C ASN A 404 -1.37 37.24 -2.37
N THR A 405 -1.48 36.01 -2.85
CA THR A 405 -0.84 35.59 -4.09
C THR A 405 -1.54 36.26 -5.27
N VAL A 406 -1.07 37.46 -5.62
CA VAL A 406 -1.46 38.09 -6.87
C VAL A 406 -0.89 37.26 -8.01
N LEU A 407 -1.77 36.54 -8.71
CA LEU A 407 -1.40 35.91 -9.97
C LEU A 407 -0.85 37.03 -10.86
N SER A 408 0.45 37.01 -11.16
CA SER A 408 1.06 37.93 -12.10
C SER A 408 0.31 37.82 -13.41
N THR A 409 -0.46 38.82 -13.75
CA THR A 409 -1.18 38.93 -15.03
C THR A 409 -0.25 39.40 -16.16
N SER A 410 1.06 39.31 -15.98
CA SER A 410 1.97 39.44 -17.11
C SER A 410 1.87 38.20 -17.99
N VAL A 411 0.74 38.07 -18.68
CA VAL A 411 0.73 37.39 -19.97
C VAL A 411 1.60 38.28 -20.85
N GLU A 412 2.83 37.90 -21.11
CA GLU A 412 3.54 38.46 -22.26
C GLU A 412 2.62 38.17 -23.45
N GLU A 413 2.03 39.22 -24.00
CA GLU A 413 1.28 39.07 -25.24
C GLU A 413 2.24 38.42 -26.23
N PRO A 414 1.84 37.32 -26.89
CA PRO A 414 2.68 36.73 -27.89
C PRO A 414 2.98 37.80 -28.92
N VAL A 415 4.26 38.11 -29.11
CA VAL A 415 4.70 39.02 -30.18
C VAL A 415 4.15 38.44 -31.47
N VAL A 416 3.06 39.04 -31.95
CA VAL A 416 2.51 38.71 -33.26
C VAL A 416 3.50 39.28 -34.27
N THR A 417 4.44 38.45 -34.69
CA THR A 417 5.20 38.73 -35.90
C THR A 417 4.23 38.63 -37.05
N GLU A 418 3.93 39.78 -37.66
CA GLU A 418 3.15 39.82 -38.90
C GLU A 418 3.76 38.86 -39.91
N PRO A 419 2.94 37.98 -40.53
CA PRO A 419 3.45 37.09 -41.54
C PRO A 419 3.98 37.92 -42.72
N VAL A 420 5.25 37.71 -43.04
CA VAL A 420 5.83 38.23 -44.26
C VAL A 420 5.05 37.64 -45.44
N ILE A 421 4.24 38.49 -46.08
CA ILE A 421 3.51 38.16 -47.31
C ILE A 421 4.55 37.97 -48.43
N THR A 422 4.92 36.73 -48.69
CA THR A 422 5.63 36.40 -49.93
C THR A 422 4.58 36.26 -51.04
N GLU A 423 4.77 36.97 -52.15
CA GLU A 423 3.93 36.86 -53.33
C GLU A 423 3.80 35.39 -53.79
N PRO A 424 2.60 34.96 -54.25
CA PRO A 424 2.39 33.56 -54.65
C PRO A 424 3.09 33.30 -55.98
N THR A 425 3.92 32.24 -55.96
CA THR A 425 4.45 31.62 -57.19
C THR A 425 3.31 31.06 -58.02
N PRO A 426 3.27 31.18 -59.38
CA PRO A 426 2.14 30.71 -60.16
C PRO A 426 1.95 29.19 -60.08
N GLU A 427 0.75 28.80 -59.76
CA GLU A 427 0.26 27.42 -59.63
C GLU A 427 0.44 26.62 -60.90
N ALA A 428 1.09 25.47 -60.80
CA ALA A 428 1.11 24.47 -61.87
C ALA A 428 -0.29 23.79 -61.90
N VAL A 429 -0.95 23.86 -63.05
CA VAL A 429 -2.26 23.23 -63.30
C VAL A 429 -2.14 21.71 -63.17
N LEU A 430 -2.76 21.15 -62.13
CA LEU A 430 -2.92 19.70 -61.98
C LEU A 430 -4.08 19.20 -62.88
N PRO A 431 -3.94 18.06 -63.51
CA PRO A 431 -5.04 17.50 -64.35
C PRO A 431 -6.20 17.01 -63.48
N THR A 432 -7.40 17.31 -63.93
CA THR A 432 -8.70 16.95 -63.34
C THR A 432 -8.82 15.42 -63.24
N ALA A 433 -8.96 14.90 -62.00
CA ALA A 433 -9.28 13.50 -61.79
C ALA A 433 -10.76 13.24 -62.14
N THR A 434 -11.00 12.33 -63.06
CA THR A 434 -12.30 11.79 -63.42
C THR A 434 -12.84 10.90 -62.33
N VAL A 435 -14.06 11.24 -61.82
CA VAL A 435 -14.80 10.44 -60.85
C VAL A 435 -15.33 9.17 -61.54
N PRO A 436 -15.08 7.95 -60.96
CA PRO A 436 -15.69 6.74 -61.48
C PRO A 436 -17.19 6.69 -61.15
N PRO A 437 -18.02 6.00 -61.96
CA PRO A 437 -19.48 5.95 -61.79
C PRO A 437 -19.86 5.13 -60.54
N THR A 438 -20.86 5.63 -59.81
CA THR A 438 -21.50 5.00 -58.66
C THR A 438 -22.19 3.68 -59.04
N GLU A 439 -21.84 2.59 -58.36
CA GLU A 439 -22.61 1.34 -58.41
C GLU A 439 -24.02 1.51 -57.78
N PRO A 440 -25.03 0.80 -58.28
CA PRO A 440 -26.39 0.89 -57.76
C PRO A 440 -26.52 0.17 -56.41
N ALA A 441 -27.24 0.78 -55.47
CA ALA A 441 -27.57 0.27 -54.16
C ALA A 441 -28.21 -1.12 -54.19
N VAL A 442 -27.63 -2.06 -53.44
CA VAL A 442 -28.24 -3.37 -53.14
C VAL A 442 -29.32 -3.17 -52.09
N THR A 443 -30.56 -3.50 -52.44
CA THR A 443 -31.69 -3.54 -51.53
C THR A 443 -31.61 -4.79 -50.66
N GLU A 444 -31.55 -4.61 -49.32
CA GLU A 444 -31.69 -5.71 -48.37
C GLU A 444 -33.08 -6.32 -48.40
N PRO A 445 -33.24 -7.65 -48.28
CA PRO A 445 -34.55 -8.28 -48.18
C PRO A 445 -35.10 -8.15 -46.74
N THR A 446 -36.37 -7.77 -46.67
CA THR A 446 -37.19 -7.69 -45.46
C THR A 446 -37.33 -9.08 -44.80
N PRO A 447 -37.17 -9.24 -43.46
CA PRO A 447 -37.41 -10.53 -42.81
C PRO A 447 -38.91 -10.84 -42.73
N GLU A 448 -39.27 -12.02 -43.22
CA GLU A 448 -40.58 -12.62 -43.14
C GLU A 448 -40.95 -13.01 -41.69
N ALA A 449 -42.09 -12.54 -41.22
CA ALA A 449 -42.60 -12.86 -39.89
C ALA A 449 -43.17 -14.28 -39.87
N THR A 450 -42.50 -15.18 -39.14
CA THR A 450 -43.05 -16.49 -38.80
C THR A 450 -44.00 -16.39 -37.62
N ALA A 451 -45.27 -16.61 -37.88
CA ALA A 451 -46.34 -16.75 -36.88
C ALA A 451 -46.15 -18.04 -36.08
N VAL A 452 -46.11 -17.92 -34.76
CA VAL A 452 -46.27 -19.06 -33.84
C VAL A 452 -47.70 -19.06 -33.34
N THR A 453 -48.44 -20.14 -33.57
CA THR A 453 -49.71 -20.50 -32.95
C THR A 453 -49.66 -21.92 -32.44
N PRO A 454 -50.55 -22.36 -31.51
CA PRO A 454 -50.50 -22.18 -30.04
C PRO A 454 -49.99 -23.42 -29.34
#